data_27c43815b38470c0c72eff25e1cf5b0b
#
_entry.id   27c43815b38470c0c72eff25e1cf5b0b
#
_cell.length_a   1.000
_cell.length_b   1.000
_cell.length_c   1.000
_cell.angle_alpha   90.00
_cell.angle_beta   90.00
_cell.angle_gamma   90.00
#
_symmetry.space_group_name_H-M   'P 1'
#
loop_
_entity.id
_entity.type
_entity.pdbx_description
1 polymer ?
#
loop_
_entity_poly.entity_id
_entity_poly.type
_entity_poly.pdbx_seq_one_letter_code
_entity_poly.pdbx_strand_id
1 'polypeptide(L)'
;MTTKPSHQSALIETNVRWLRQALRLVGSLDDTAYATTPRGLSPHRAGAHLRHILEFYRCFLEGLESSHVDYDARRRDDTIEYSRDAASAAIRSIIRTLETSRDLHQERIIWVRMEDADSDAVREGFMESSISRELQVLSSHTVHHFALIAITLRTHGVELDSDFGMAPSTLRYLASKTAEAA
;
A
#
# COMPACT_ATOMS: atom_id res chain seq x y z
N MET A 1 -26.57 20.20 -3.57
CA MET A 1 -26.69 18.89 -2.89
C MET A 1 -25.44 18.10 -3.20
N THR A 2 -24.49 18.02 -2.27
CA THR A 2 -23.29 17.18 -2.40
C THR A 2 -23.71 15.73 -2.14
N THR A 3 -23.78 14.93 -3.18
CA THR A 3 -24.01 13.49 -3.05
C THR A 3 -22.88 12.88 -2.23
N LYS A 4 -23.23 12.14 -1.16
CA LYS A 4 -22.27 11.39 -0.37
C LYS A 4 -21.50 10.44 -1.30
N PRO A 5 -20.16 10.42 -1.27
CA PRO A 5 -19.39 9.51 -2.12
C PRO A 5 -19.81 8.06 -1.87
N SER A 6 -19.79 7.23 -2.92
CA SER A 6 -20.05 5.79 -2.77
C SER A 6 -19.00 5.18 -1.83
N HIS A 7 -19.31 4.05 -1.21
CA HIS A 7 -18.37 3.32 -0.36
C HIS A 7 -17.05 3.03 -1.11
N GLN A 8 -17.17 2.62 -2.35
CA GLN A 8 -16.05 2.30 -3.23
C GLN A 8 -15.20 3.55 -3.55
N SER A 9 -15.83 4.69 -3.84
CA SER A 9 -15.12 5.96 -4.02
C SER A 9 -14.31 6.34 -2.78
N ALA A 10 -14.87 6.15 -1.58
CA ALA A 10 -14.16 6.42 -0.33
C ALA A 10 -12.94 5.48 -0.11
N LEU A 11 -13.02 4.23 -0.55
CA LEU A 11 -11.91 3.29 -0.52
C LEU A 11 -10.80 3.69 -1.50
N ILE A 12 -11.15 4.11 -2.72
CA ILE A 12 -10.20 4.62 -3.70
C ILE A 12 -9.48 5.86 -3.14
N GLU A 13 -10.22 6.84 -2.62
CA GLU A 13 -9.65 8.04 -2.00
C GLU A 13 -8.70 7.71 -0.85
N THR A 14 -9.02 6.69 -0.05
CA THR A 14 -8.17 6.24 1.06
C THR A 14 -6.84 5.69 0.53
N ASN A 15 -6.86 4.84 -0.49
CA ASN A 15 -5.65 4.30 -1.11
C ASN A 15 -4.80 5.40 -1.77
N VAL A 16 -5.43 6.33 -2.49
CA VAL A 16 -4.75 7.50 -3.07
C VAL A 16 -4.08 8.35 -1.99
N ARG A 17 -4.73 8.56 -0.85
CA ARG A 17 -4.16 9.30 0.29
C ARG A 17 -2.89 8.62 0.83
N TRP A 18 -2.88 7.29 0.98
CA TRP A 18 -1.69 6.54 1.38
C TRP A 18 -0.56 6.70 0.37
N LEU A 19 -0.85 6.55 -0.91
CA LEU A 19 0.16 6.70 -1.96
C LEU A 19 0.71 8.13 -2.04
N ARG A 20 -0.11 9.14 -1.81
CA ARG A 20 0.35 10.53 -1.68
C ARG A 20 1.24 10.73 -0.44
N GLN A 21 0.96 10.04 0.68
CA GLN A 21 1.83 10.04 1.85
C GLN A 21 3.18 9.38 1.51
N ALA A 22 3.16 8.22 0.83
CA ALA A 22 4.38 7.59 0.34
C ALA A 22 5.21 8.52 -0.57
N LEU A 23 4.54 9.23 -1.49
CA LEU A 23 5.21 10.16 -2.40
C LEU A 23 5.90 11.32 -1.65
N ARG A 24 5.24 11.88 -0.64
CA ARG A 24 5.86 12.90 0.22
C ARG A 24 7.06 12.34 0.97
N LEU A 25 6.93 11.15 1.55
CA LEU A 25 8.03 10.48 2.24
C LEU A 25 9.23 10.29 1.32
N VAL A 26 9.05 9.70 0.14
CA VAL A 26 10.14 9.48 -0.83
C VAL A 26 10.82 10.79 -1.21
N GLY A 27 10.04 11.86 -1.35
CA GLY A 27 10.57 13.21 -1.64
C GLY A 27 11.38 13.84 -0.51
N SER A 28 11.12 13.47 0.75
CA SER A 28 11.83 13.99 1.93
C SER A 28 13.09 13.21 2.30
N LEU A 29 13.27 11.99 1.80
CA LEU A 29 14.42 11.15 2.09
C LEU A 29 15.60 11.47 1.17
N ASP A 30 16.82 11.24 1.66
CA ASP A 30 18.00 11.07 0.81
C ASP A 30 18.12 9.62 0.31
N ASP A 31 19.04 9.38 -0.62
CA ASP A 31 19.22 8.05 -1.23
C ASP A 31 19.75 7.04 -0.21
N THR A 32 20.52 7.48 0.78
CA THR A 32 21.04 6.62 1.84
C THR A 32 19.93 6.10 2.74
N ALA A 33 19.11 6.99 3.26
CA ALA A 33 17.97 6.61 4.12
C ALA A 33 16.95 5.73 3.37
N TYR A 34 16.78 5.95 2.06
CA TYR A 34 15.87 5.18 1.23
C TYR A 34 16.36 3.77 0.91
N ALA A 35 17.62 3.63 0.46
CA ALA A 35 18.14 2.42 -0.17
C ALA A 35 19.03 1.57 0.75
N THR A 36 19.45 2.07 1.92
CA THR A 36 20.31 1.28 2.82
C THR A 36 19.52 0.59 3.93
N THR A 37 20.06 -0.54 4.37
CA THR A 37 19.50 -1.30 5.48
C THR A 37 20.16 -0.86 6.77
N PRO A 38 19.42 -0.46 7.81
CA PRO A 38 20.00 -0.14 9.13
C PRO A 38 20.71 -1.35 9.72
N ARG A 39 21.76 -1.08 10.48
CA ARG A 39 22.51 -2.13 11.17
C ARG A 39 21.60 -2.93 12.10
N GLY A 40 21.56 -4.24 11.92
CA GLY A 40 20.73 -5.15 12.73
C GLY A 40 19.30 -5.33 12.24
N LEU A 41 18.88 -4.67 11.17
CA LEU A 41 17.52 -4.81 10.56
C LEU A 41 17.56 -5.43 9.16
N SER A 42 18.63 -6.17 8.79
CA SER A 42 18.66 -6.84 7.47
C SER A 42 17.52 -7.86 7.32
N PRO A 43 16.82 -7.89 6.19
CA PRO A 43 17.02 -7.12 4.95
C PRO A 43 16.15 -5.85 4.84
N HIS A 44 15.61 -5.33 5.94
CA HIS A 44 14.63 -4.24 5.92
C HIS A 44 15.24 -2.89 5.53
N ARG A 45 14.74 -2.30 4.46
CA ARG A 45 15.02 -0.93 4.01
C ARG A 45 13.73 -0.27 3.52
N ALA A 46 13.65 1.05 3.55
CA ALA A 46 12.45 1.78 3.16
C ALA A 46 12.03 1.48 1.71
N GLY A 47 13.00 1.47 0.78
CA GLY A 47 12.77 1.16 -0.62
C GLY A 47 12.23 -0.25 -0.86
N ALA A 48 12.71 -1.28 -0.12
CA ALA A 48 12.20 -2.65 -0.23
C ALA A 48 10.72 -2.76 0.15
N HIS A 49 10.34 -2.11 1.26
CA HIS A 49 8.94 -2.07 1.69
C HIS A 49 8.06 -1.28 0.71
N LEU A 50 8.55 -0.15 0.19
CA LEU A 50 7.82 0.62 -0.84
C LEU A 50 7.66 -0.18 -2.12
N ARG A 51 8.73 -0.85 -2.62
CA ARG A 51 8.63 -1.73 -3.77
C ARG A 51 7.51 -2.75 -3.56
N HIS A 52 7.51 -3.44 -2.41
CA HIS A 52 6.52 -4.47 -2.09
C HIS A 52 5.09 -3.92 -2.10
N ILE A 53 4.84 -2.77 -1.48
CA ILE A 53 3.52 -2.10 -1.54
C ILE A 53 3.12 -1.84 -3.00
N LEU A 54 3.99 -1.25 -3.81
CA LEU A 54 3.67 -0.83 -5.17
C LEU A 54 3.46 -2.03 -6.10
N GLU A 55 4.17 -3.14 -5.89
CA GLU A 55 3.97 -4.40 -6.60
C GLU A 55 2.56 -4.97 -6.33
N PHE A 56 2.04 -4.88 -5.11
CA PHE A 56 0.67 -5.30 -4.79
C PHE A 56 -0.36 -4.44 -5.51
N TYR A 57 -0.21 -3.11 -5.52
CA TYR A 57 -1.10 -2.23 -6.29
C TYR A 57 -1.06 -2.53 -7.79
N ARG A 58 0.13 -2.72 -8.36
CA ARG A 58 0.29 -3.04 -9.79
C ARG A 58 -0.41 -4.36 -10.11
N CYS A 59 -0.15 -5.40 -9.33
CA CYS A 59 -0.75 -6.72 -9.52
C CYS A 59 -2.28 -6.65 -9.47
N PHE A 60 -2.85 -5.94 -8.49
CA PHE A 60 -4.29 -5.73 -8.39
C PHE A 60 -4.84 -5.03 -9.64
N LEU A 61 -4.24 -3.91 -10.04
CA LEU A 61 -4.73 -3.12 -11.18
C LEU A 61 -4.61 -3.87 -12.51
N GLU A 62 -3.52 -4.61 -12.73
CA GLU A 62 -3.32 -5.45 -13.91
C GLU A 62 -4.32 -6.62 -13.96
N GLY A 63 -4.64 -7.23 -12.83
CA GLY A 63 -5.58 -8.34 -12.73
C GLY A 63 -7.06 -7.96 -12.94
N LEU A 64 -7.40 -6.67 -12.88
CA LEU A 64 -8.79 -6.22 -13.05
C LEU A 64 -9.37 -6.55 -14.43
N GLU A 65 -8.58 -6.50 -15.49
CA GLU A 65 -9.04 -6.79 -16.85
C GLU A 65 -9.55 -8.24 -16.98
N SER A 66 -8.80 -9.19 -16.41
CA SER A 66 -9.18 -10.61 -16.42
C SER A 66 -10.10 -11.00 -15.25
N SER A 67 -10.34 -10.11 -14.29
CA SER A 67 -10.96 -10.41 -13.00
C SER A 67 -10.22 -11.48 -12.18
N HIS A 68 -8.92 -11.67 -12.43
CA HIS A 68 -8.06 -12.60 -11.69
C HIS A 68 -6.81 -11.85 -11.22
N VAL A 69 -6.61 -11.80 -9.92
CA VAL A 69 -5.46 -11.15 -9.27
C VAL A 69 -4.61 -12.21 -8.60
N ASP A 70 -3.41 -12.41 -9.13
CA ASP A 70 -2.45 -13.36 -8.59
C ASP A 70 -1.29 -12.61 -7.93
N TYR A 71 -1.41 -12.36 -6.63
CA TYR A 71 -0.38 -11.65 -5.87
C TYR A 71 0.94 -12.43 -5.77
N ASP A 72 0.93 -13.75 -5.97
CA ASP A 72 2.14 -14.58 -5.92
C ASP A 72 2.95 -14.45 -7.22
N ALA A 73 2.27 -14.23 -8.35
CA ALA A 73 2.89 -14.00 -9.65
C ALA A 73 3.37 -12.56 -9.88
N ARG A 74 3.32 -11.68 -8.86
CA ARG A 74 3.72 -10.28 -8.98
C ARG A 74 5.15 -10.13 -9.49
N ARG A 75 5.36 -9.23 -10.42
CA ARG A 75 6.70 -8.89 -10.94
C ARG A 75 7.46 -8.07 -9.91
N ARG A 76 8.66 -8.52 -9.58
CA ARG A 76 9.58 -7.78 -8.70
C ARG A 76 10.38 -6.78 -9.52
N ASP A 77 10.31 -5.51 -9.14
CA ASP A 77 11.00 -4.39 -9.81
C ASP A 77 12.04 -3.79 -8.86
N ASP A 78 13.24 -4.33 -8.90
CA ASP A 78 14.33 -3.91 -8.02
C ASP A 78 14.73 -2.44 -8.25
N THR A 79 14.39 -1.84 -9.39
CA THR A 79 14.68 -0.41 -9.62
C THR A 79 13.94 0.48 -8.64
N ILE A 80 12.73 0.10 -8.25
CA ILE A 80 11.94 0.82 -7.25
C ILE A 80 12.62 0.77 -5.88
N GLU A 81 13.26 -0.35 -5.53
CA GLU A 81 13.91 -0.54 -4.24
C GLU A 81 15.09 0.39 -4.01
N TYR A 82 15.82 0.73 -5.08
CA TYR A 82 17.07 1.48 -4.99
C TYR A 82 17.00 2.90 -5.56
N SER A 83 15.91 3.27 -6.25
CA SER A 83 15.74 4.57 -6.88
C SER A 83 14.47 5.27 -6.39
N ARG A 84 14.63 6.39 -5.71
CA ARG A 84 13.53 7.26 -5.28
C ARG A 84 12.75 7.83 -6.48
N ASP A 85 13.43 8.09 -7.59
CA ASP A 85 12.79 8.58 -8.81
C ASP A 85 11.90 7.50 -9.44
N ALA A 86 12.38 6.26 -9.52
CA ALA A 86 11.60 5.13 -9.98
C ALA A 86 10.38 4.88 -9.08
N ALA A 87 10.57 4.92 -7.75
CA ALA A 87 9.47 4.80 -6.80
C ALA A 87 8.44 5.92 -6.96
N SER A 88 8.89 7.17 -7.08
CA SER A 88 8.02 8.33 -7.29
C SER A 88 7.22 8.22 -8.59
N ALA A 89 7.86 7.77 -9.67
CA ALA A 89 7.20 7.56 -10.96
C ALA A 89 6.13 6.46 -10.87
N ALA A 90 6.45 5.34 -10.22
CA ALA A 90 5.53 4.23 -9.98
C ALA A 90 4.33 4.66 -9.13
N ILE A 91 4.55 5.39 -8.03
CA ILE A 91 3.49 5.92 -7.17
C ILE A 91 2.54 6.82 -7.97
N ARG A 92 3.08 7.78 -8.73
CA ARG A 92 2.27 8.70 -9.56
C ARG A 92 1.45 7.94 -10.60
N SER A 93 2.01 6.91 -11.22
CA SER A 93 1.31 6.08 -12.19
C SER A 93 0.13 5.34 -11.55
N ILE A 94 0.35 4.71 -10.39
CA ILE A 94 -0.70 3.98 -9.66
C ILE A 94 -1.81 4.94 -9.20
N ILE A 95 -1.47 6.11 -8.64
CA ILE A 95 -2.45 7.13 -8.24
C ILE A 95 -3.33 7.50 -9.44
N ARG A 96 -2.72 7.79 -10.59
CA ARG A 96 -3.46 8.15 -11.80
C ARG A 96 -4.42 7.04 -12.23
N THR A 97 -3.98 5.78 -12.21
CA THR A 97 -4.84 4.65 -12.56
C THR A 97 -6.00 4.50 -11.56
N LEU A 98 -5.75 4.63 -10.26
CA LEU A 98 -6.79 4.59 -9.23
C LEU A 98 -7.84 5.71 -9.42
N GLU A 99 -7.42 6.89 -9.83
CA GLU A 99 -8.30 8.05 -10.02
C GLU A 99 -9.09 8.00 -11.34
N THR A 100 -8.57 7.32 -12.38
CA THR A 100 -9.15 7.38 -13.73
C THR A 100 -9.79 6.08 -14.20
N SER A 101 -9.50 4.95 -13.57
CA SER A 101 -10.03 3.64 -14.00
C SER A 101 -11.53 3.53 -13.69
N ARG A 102 -12.29 3.29 -14.75
CA ARG A 102 -13.75 3.05 -14.64
C ARG A 102 -14.07 1.70 -13.99
N ASP A 103 -13.20 0.72 -14.15
CA ASP A 103 -13.37 -0.63 -13.61
C ASP A 103 -13.43 -0.63 -12.07
N LEU A 104 -12.72 0.31 -11.45
CA LEU A 104 -12.72 0.46 -10.00
C LEU A 104 -14.02 1.04 -9.42
N HIS A 105 -14.90 1.60 -10.26
CA HIS A 105 -16.20 2.14 -9.84
C HIS A 105 -17.36 1.15 -10.05
N GLN A 106 -17.07 -0.05 -10.57
CA GLN A 106 -18.02 -1.11 -10.77
C GLN A 106 -17.72 -2.25 -9.81
N GLU A 107 -18.50 -2.33 -8.71
CA GLU A 107 -18.35 -3.46 -7.79
C GLU A 107 -18.66 -4.77 -8.51
N ARG A 108 -17.70 -5.68 -8.47
CA ARG A 108 -17.84 -7.01 -9.06
C ARG A 108 -17.00 -8.02 -8.29
N ILE A 109 -17.35 -9.27 -8.46
CA ILE A 109 -16.56 -10.41 -7.99
C ILE A 109 -15.27 -10.49 -8.83
N ILE A 110 -14.17 -10.72 -8.15
CA ILE A 110 -12.86 -11.06 -8.72
C ILE A 110 -12.30 -12.27 -8.01
N TRP A 111 -11.39 -12.96 -8.66
CA TRP A 111 -10.71 -14.13 -8.12
C TRP A 111 -9.31 -13.76 -7.71
N VAL A 112 -8.93 -14.10 -6.48
CA VAL A 112 -7.66 -13.67 -5.88
C VAL A 112 -6.87 -14.86 -5.39
N ARG A 113 -5.57 -14.88 -5.66
CA ARG A 113 -4.60 -15.82 -5.10
C ARG A 113 -3.54 -15.05 -4.31
N MET A 114 -3.27 -15.48 -3.07
CA MET A 114 -2.25 -14.90 -2.20
C MET A 114 -1.79 -15.95 -1.19
N GLU A 115 -0.49 -16.29 -1.23
CA GLU A 115 0.25 -17.13 -0.30
C GLU A 115 -0.56 -18.24 0.38
N ASP A 116 -0.74 -19.33 -0.32
CA ASP A 116 -1.23 -20.56 0.30
C ASP A 116 -0.05 -21.32 0.88
N ALA A 117 -0.05 -21.47 2.19
CA ALA A 117 1.07 -22.01 2.96
C ALA A 117 1.39 -23.49 2.69
N ASP A 118 0.55 -24.25 1.98
CA ASP A 118 0.77 -25.68 1.65
C ASP A 118 -0.06 -26.09 0.45
N SER A 119 0.31 -25.64 -0.72
CA SER A 119 -0.54 -25.73 -1.92
C SER A 119 -0.46 -27.02 -2.73
N ASP A 120 0.08 -28.11 -2.23
CA ASP A 120 -0.08 -29.41 -2.90
C ASP A 120 -1.54 -29.90 -2.91
N ALA A 121 -2.41 -29.29 -2.10
CA ALA A 121 -3.80 -29.72 -1.92
C ALA A 121 -4.86 -28.84 -2.59
N VAL A 122 -4.56 -27.59 -3.02
CA VAL A 122 -5.57 -26.68 -3.61
C VAL A 122 -5.26 -26.44 -5.08
N ARG A 123 -5.93 -27.18 -5.90
CA ARG A 123 -5.71 -27.27 -7.36
C ARG A 123 -5.93 -26.01 -8.17
N GLU A 124 -6.35 -24.88 -7.63
CA GLU A 124 -6.51 -23.63 -8.38
C GLU A 124 -6.22 -22.38 -7.56
N GLY A 125 -6.09 -22.45 -6.24
CA GLY A 125 -5.57 -21.39 -5.35
C GLY A 125 -6.26 -20.04 -5.42
N PHE A 126 -7.30 -19.86 -6.27
CA PHE A 126 -8.07 -18.63 -6.35
C PHE A 126 -9.30 -18.69 -5.45
N MET A 127 -9.47 -17.64 -4.65
CA MET A 127 -10.65 -17.44 -3.80
C MET A 127 -11.48 -16.28 -4.31
N GLU A 128 -12.78 -16.35 -4.09
CA GLU A 128 -13.69 -15.26 -4.40
C GLU A 128 -13.43 -14.04 -3.51
N SER A 129 -13.35 -12.89 -4.14
CA SER A 129 -13.20 -11.59 -3.49
C SER A 129 -13.98 -10.53 -4.26
N SER A 130 -13.83 -9.27 -3.90
CA SER A 130 -14.43 -8.14 -4.60
C SER A 130 -13.47 -6.96 -4.68
N ILE A 131 -13.72 -6.03 -5.61
CA ILE A 131 -12.92 -4.82 -5.77
C ILE A 131 -12.84 -4.03 -4.46
N SER A 132 -13.96 -3.84 -3.77
CA SER A 132 -13.99 -3.14 -2.49
C SER A 132 -13.17 -3.87 -1.41
N ARG A 133 -13.26 -5.20 -1.36
CA ARG A 133 -12.48 -5.99 -0.41
C ARG A 133 -10.98 -5.88 -0.68
N GLU A 134 -10.56 -5.96 -1.93
CA GLU A 134 -9.15 -5.83 -2.30
C GLU A 134 -8.60 -4.40 -2.04
N LEU A 135 -9.38 -3.35 -2.29
CA LEU A 135 -8.99 -1.99 -1.91
C LEU A 135 -8.80 -1.85 -0.39
N GLN A 136 -9.57 -2.57 0.44
CA GLN A 136 -9.35 -2.63 1.89
C GLN A 136 -8.09 -3.41 2.25
N VAL A 137 -7.80 -4.52 1.57
CA VAL A 137 -6.57 -5.31 1.74
C VAL A 137 -5.36 -4.44 1.43
N LEU A 138 -5.33 -3.78 0.27
CA LEU A 138 -4.25 -2.89 -0.14
C LEU A 138 -4.02 -1.75 0.86
N SER A 139 -5.10 -1.14 1.35
CA SER A 139 -5.02 -0.09 2.37
C SER A 139 -4.41 -0.61 3.67
N SER A 140 -4.86 -1.76 4.17
CA SER A 140 -4.36 -2.38 5.41
C SER A 140 -2.89 -2.80 5.26
N HIS A 141 -2.55 -3.42 4.14
CA HIS A 141 -1.20 -3.84 3.80
C HIS A 141 -0.24 -2.65 3.70
N THR A 142 -0.69 -1.54 3.07
CA THR A 142 0.10 -0.31 3.00
C THR A 142 0.41 0.25 4.38
N VAL A 143 -0.59 0.34 5.27
CA VAL A 143 -0.41 0.83 6.65
C VAL A 143 0.55 -0.07 7.43
N HIS A 144 0.46 -1.41 7.27
CA HIS A 144 1.39 -2.35 7.88
C HIS A 144 2.83 -2.06 7.46
N HIS A 145 3.09 -1.94 6.15
CA HIS A 145 4.43 -1.64 5.66
C HIS A 145 4.89 -0.22 5.99
N PHE A 146 4.00 0.75 6.11
CA PHE A 146 4.37 2.08 6.59
C PHE A 146 4.86 2.05 8.04
N ALA A 147 4.28 1.21 8.90
CA ALA A 147 4.80 1.02 10.26
C ALA A 147 6.22 0.43 10.24
N LEU A 148 6.50 -0.54 9.37
CA LEU A 148 7.85 -1.10 9.19
C LEU A 148 8.84 -0.07 8.63
N ILE A 149 8.43 0.73 7.65
CA ILE A 149 9.21 1.86 7.12
C ILE A 149 9.52 2.86 8.24
N ALA A 150 8.53 3.19 9.08
CA ALA A 150 8.73 4.12 10.19
C ALA A 150 9.78 3.62 11.17
N ILE A 151 9.76 2.33 11.54
CA ILE A 151 10.76 1.72 12.41
C ILE A 151 12.14 1.80 11.75
N THR A 152 12.23 1.39 10.47
CA THR A 152 13.47 1.40 9.69
C THR A 152 14.08 2.81 9.63
N LEU A 153 13.30 3.82 9.27
CA LEU A 153 13.76 5.19 9.10
C LEU A 153 14.16 5.85 10.44
N ARG A 154 13.38 5.60 11.50
CA ARG A 154 13.77 6.09 12.85
C ARG A 154 15.10 5.49 13.33
N THR A 155 15.37 4.24 12.97
CA THR A 155 16.67 3.60 13.25
C THR A 155 17.83 4.26 12.47
N HIS A 156 17.54 4.87 11.32
CA HIS A 156 18.46 5.75 10.58
C HIS A 156 18.55 7.18 11.15
N GLY A 157 17.81 7.51 12.19
CA GLY A 157 17.75 8.86 12.74
C GLY A 157 16.87 9.83 11.95
N VAL A 158 16.03 9.32 11.05
CA VAL A 158 15.10 10.16 10.30
C VAL A 158 13.88 10.47 11.15
N GLU A 159 13.58 11.76 11.30
CA GLU A 159 12.35 12.21 11.93
C GLU A 159 11.17 12.07 10.96
N LEU A 160 10.08 11.50 11.45
CA LEU A 160 8.83 11.31 10.71
C LEU A 160 7.68 11.95 11.47
N ASP A 161 6.66 12.36 10.72
CA ASP A 161 5.40 12.79 11.32
C ASP A 161 4.90 11.72 12.32
N SER A 162 4.34 12.17 13.43
CA SER A 162 3.91 11.28 14.54
C SER A 162 2.81 10.29 14.12
N ASP A 163 2.02 10.64 13.09
CA ASP A 163 0.93 9.85 12.56
C ASP A 163 1.35 8.94 11.38
N PHE A 164 2.62 9.04 10.91
CA PHE A 164 3.09 8.23 9.80
C PHE A 164 3.06 6.73 10.15
N GLY A 165 2.39 5.95 9.29
CA GLY A 165 2.22 4.50 9.49
C GLY A 165 1.16 4.11 10.53
N MET A 166 0.39 5.07 11.05
CA MET A 166 -0.71 4.79 11.96
C MET A 166 -2.01 4.49 11.23
N ALA A 167 -2.69 3.43 11.65
CA ALA A 167 -4.02 3.10 11.14
C ALA A 167 -5.04 4.21 11.47
N PRO A 168 -6.01 4.51 10.59
CA PRO A 168 -7.03 5.52 10.83
C PRO A 168 -7.86 5.28 12.10
N SER A 169 -8.07 4.00 12.46
CA SER A 169 -8.74 3.63 13.72
C SER A 169 -7.93 4.02 14.95
N THR A 170 -6.61 3.85 14.90
CA THR A 170 -5.69 4.25 15.97
C THR A 170 -5.68 5.77 16.13
N LEU A 171 -5.60 6.51 15.02
CA LEU A 171 -5.64 7.98 15.06
C LEU A 171 -6.95 8.51 15.67
N ARG A 172 -8.09 7.90 15.30
CA ARG A 172 -9.39 8.25 15.90
C ARG A 172 -9.43 7.96 17.40
N TYR A 173 -8.91 6.80 17.81
CA TYR A 173 -8.84 6.44 19.24
C TYR A 173 -7.98 7.42 20.04
N LEU A 174 -6.82 7.79 19.52
CA LEU A 174 -5.94 8.76 20.19
C LEU A 174 -6.59 10.15 20.28
N ALA A 175 -7.25 10.59 19.20
CA ALA A 175 -7.97 11.86 19.21
C ALA A 175 -9.13 11.88 20.23
N SER A 176 -9.87 10.78 20.39
CA SER A 176 -10.93 10.70 21.42
C SER A 176 -10.37 10.77 22.84
N LYS A 177 -9.22 10.13 23.09
CA LYS A 177 -8.54 10.19 24.40
C LYS A 177 -8.06 11.58 24.75
N THR A 178 -7.55 12.32 23.77
CA THR A 178 -7.13 13.72 23.99
C THR A 178 -8.33 14.63 24.31
N ALA A 179 -9.48 14.39 23.64
CA ALA A 179 -10.70 15.15 23.89
C ALA A 179 -11.35 14.84 25.26
N GLU A 180 -11.18 13.61 25.79
CA GLU A 180 -11.66 13.22 27.14
C GLU A 180 -10.77 13.79 28.27
N ALA A 181 -9.52 14.17 27.97
CA ALA A 181 -8.55 14.67 28.94
C ALA A 181 -8.48 16.20 28.99
N ALA A 182 -9.20 16.92 28.11
CA ALA A 182 -9.25 18.37 28.02
C ALA A 182 -10.53 18.93 28.60
#